data_a8a1854bd9a092cb3ee0d4258c699ce5
#
_entry.id   a8a1854bd9a092cb3ee0d4258c699ce5
#
_cell.length_a   1.000
_cell.length_b   1.000
_cell.length_c   1.000
_cell.angle_alpha   90.00
_cell.angle_beta   90.00
_cell.angle_gamma   90.00
#
_symmetry.space_group_name_H-M   'P 1'
#
loop_
_entity.id
_entity.type
_entity.pdbx_description
1 polymer ?
#
loop_
_entity_poly.entity_id
_entity_poly.type
_entity_poly.pdbx_seq_one_letter_code
_entity_poly.pdbx_strand_id
1 'polypeptide(L)'
;MTVFGKILLISGNAEFLADRTRARAVAAVTEEQPECEVATAVAGGLAPGELAGLISPSLFSNSSALVLTELENIPDPAQIELTAYAASPSPDVAVVLVHGGGQKGKKLLDQLRGQSSVTEVKVEAPKYEREFVAWVRTELRDLGATIDEEAASLLVASVGQDLRALAGAADQLASTIDKGSGVTVEVVRRYFGGRADVRGFDIADAAIDGRINVALEQARWAEAARVAPVLITSAFASGLRSLAKLADAPGGLSEADLARHIGAPPFKIRILRRQLRAWDSASLATALDAVATSDTDIKTGEADAAYAVERMVLQVAAARRT
;
A
#
# COMPACT_ATOMS: atom_id res chain seq x y z
N MET A 1 18.21 11.55 20.27
CA MET A 1 17.13 12.51 20.66
C MET A 1 16.49 11.91 21.89
N THR A 2 16.52 12.55 23.07
CA THR A 2 15.98 11.98 24.31
C THR A 2 14.47 11.76 24.15
N VAL A 3 14.02 10.54 24.46
CA VAL A 3 12.59 10.18 24.44
C VAL A 3 11.91 10.44 25.79
N PHE A 4 12.71 10.49 26.86
CA PHE A 4 12.23 10.77 28.21
C PHE A 4 11.90 12.25 28.42
N GLY A 5 10.94 12.54 29.28
CA GLY A 5 10.40 13.89 29.49
C GLY A 5 9.59 14.43 28.33
N LYS A 6 9.22 13.56 27.38
CA LYS A 6 8.45 13.91 26.17
C LYS A 6 7.30 12.96 25.94
N ILE A 7 6.33 13.44 25.18
CA ILE A 7 5.18 12.67 24.75
C ILE A 7 5.22 12.56 23.22
N LEU A 8 5.28 11.34 22.70
CA LEU A 8 5.09 11.06 21.28
C LEU A 8 3.62 10.77 21.02
N LEU A 9 2.96 11.63 20.26
CA LEU A 9 1.59 11.42 19.80
C LEU A 9 1.61 10.88 18.37
N ILE A 10 1.15 9.63 18.19
CA ILE A 10 0.97 9.00 16.88
C ILE A 10 -0.51 9.13 16.54
N SER A 11 -0.85 9.82 15.46
CA SER A 11 -2.24 10.05 15.07
C SER A 11 -2.47 9.74 13.59
N GLY A 12 -3.54 9.05 13.28
CA GLY A 12 -3.94 8.77 11.89
C GLY A 12 -4.54 7.39 11.69
N ASN A 13 -4.95 7.10 10.46
CA ASN A 13 -5.72 5.92 10.09
C ASN A 13 -4.88 4.78 9.50
N ALA A 14 -3.56 4.94 9.42
CA ALA A 14 -2.66 3.91 8.90
C ALA A 14 -2.12 3.04 10.05
N GLU A 15 -2.88 2.00 10.41
CA GLU A 15 -2.55 1.09 11.52
C GLU A 15 -1.12 0.53 11.42
N PHE A 16 -0.72 0.03 10.26
CA PHE A 16 0.62 -0.49 10.04
C PHE A 16 1.73 0.54 10.32
N LEU A 17 1.53 1.79 9.89
CA LEU A 17 2.50 2.87 10.14
C LEU A 17 2.49 3.31 11.59
N ALA A 18 1.33 3.30 12.25
CA ALA A 18 1.22 3.57 13.68
C ALA A 18 1.97 2.52 14.51
N ASP A 19 1.74 1.24 14.23
CA ASP A 19 2.44 0.12 14.88
C ASP A 19 3.96 0.20 14.71
N ARG A 20 4.42 0.50 13.50
CA ARG A 20 5.84 0.63 13.19
C ARG A 20 6.48 1.83 13.89
N THR A 21 5.76 2.96 13.94
CA THR A 21 6.21 4.17 14.66
C THR A 21 6.28 3.91 16.16
N ARG A 22 5.26 3.24 16.71
CA ARG A 22 5.21 2.80 18.09
C ARG A 22 6.38 1.86 18.44
N ALA A 23 6.62 0.84 17.60
CA ALA A 23 7.73 -0.10 17.80
C ALA A 23 9.10 0.60 17.80
N ARG A 24 9.30 1.56 16.88
CA ARG A 24 10.53 2.37 16.84
C ARG A 24 10.68 3.24 18.09
N ALA A 25 9.59 3.81 18.60
CA ALA A 25 9.62 4.59 19.83
C ALA A 25 9.98 3.75 21.04
N VAL A 26 9.40 2.55 21.17
CA VAL A 26 9.74 1.59 22.23
C VAL A 26 11.20 1.14 22.13
N ALA A 27 11.69 0.84 20.93
CA ALA A 27 13.10 0.50 20.72
C ALA A 27 14.04 1.62 21.16
N ALA A 28 13.70 2.88 20.83
CA ALA A 28 14.49 4.05 21.26
C ALA A 28 14.50 4.22 22.79
N VAL A 29 13.38 3.94 23.47
CA VAL A 29 13.31 3.93 24.94
C VAL A 29 14.26 2.88 25.50
N THR A 30 14.23 1.65 25.01
CA THR A 30 15.06 0.55 25.47
C THR A 30 16.55 0.78 25.15
N GLU A 31 16.85 1.43 24.02
CA GLU A 31 18.23 1.80 23.67
C GLU A 31 18.79 2.88 24.60
N GLU A 32 17.98 3.89 24.96
CA GLU A 32 18.39 4.99 25.85
C GLU A 32 18.48 4.51 27.32
N GLN A 33 17.54 3.64 27.76
CA GLN A 33 17.45 3.10 29.12
C GLN A 33 17.08 1.59 29.08
N PRO A 34 18.07 0.68 29.04
CA PRO A 34 17.81 -0.76 28.94
C PRO A 34 16.98 -1.35 30.08
N GLU A 35 17.07 -0.77 31.28
CA GLU A 35 16.32 -1.19 32.48
C GLU A 35 14.93 -0.55 32.59
N CYS A 36 14.51 0.25 31.60
CA CYS A 36 13.23 0.92 31.60
C CYS A 36 12.08 -0.08 31.47
N GLU A 37 11.14 -0.03 32.40
CA GLU A 37 9.89 -0.80 32.31
C GLU A 37 8.93 -0.12 31.31
N VAL A 38 8.49 -0.88 30.31
CA VAL A 38 7.53 -0.40 29.31
C VAL A 38 6.14 -0.97 29.59
N ALA A 39 5.27 -0.15 30.16
CA ALA A 39 3.86 -0.49 30.35
C ALA A 39 3.06 -0.23 29.06
N THR A 40 2.15 -1.13 28.72
CA THR A 40 1.20 -0.95 27.61
C THR A 40 -0.23 -1.06 28.12
N ALA A 41 -1.05 -0.06 27.82
CA ALA A 41 -2.46 -0.05 28.19
C ALA A 41 -3.36 0.42 27.03
N VAL A 42 -4.63 0.04 27.10
CA VAL A 42 -5.69 0.51 26.19
C VAL A 42 -6.46 1.62 26.90
N ALA A 43 -6.53 2.79 26.30
CA ALA A 43 -7.07 3.98 26.96
C ALA A 43 -8.52 3.82 27.44
N GLY A 44 -9.35 3.10 26.69
CA GLY A 44 -10.75 2.86 27.03
C GLY A 44 -10.96 1.98 28.27
N GLY A 45 -9.94 1.25 28.71
CA GLY A 45 -9.99 0.38 29.91
C GLY A 45 -9.48 1.01 31.19
N LEU A 46 -9.00 2.26 31.15
CA LEU A 46 -8.41 2.92 32.33
C LEU A 46 -9.43 3.20 33.42
N ALA A 47 -9.15 2.73 34.64
CA ALA A 47 -9.89 3.13 35.85
C ALA A 47 -9.49 4.55 36.30
N PRO A 48 -10.35 5.27 37.04
CA PRO A 48 -9.99 6.56 37.60
C PRO A 48 -8.74 6.49 38.47
N GLY A 49 -7.74 7.35 38.22
CA GLY A 49 -6.46 7.40 38.93
C GLY A 49 -5.41 6.37 38.46
N GLU A 50 -5.77 5.43 37.58
CA GLU A 50 -4.83 4.40 37.08
C GLU A 50 -3.73 5.03 36.22
N LEU A 51 -4.06 6.03 35.41
CA LEU A 51 -3.08 6.72 34.57
C LEU A 51 -1.92 7.30 35.40
N ALA A 52 -2.22 7.91 36.54
CA ALA A 52 -1.21 8.47 37.43
C ALA A 52 -0.17 7.42 37.89
N GLY A 53 -0.63 6.18 38.15
CA GLY A 53 0.26 5.06 38.46
C GLY A 53 1.15 4.65 37.27
N LEU A 54 0.59 4.62 36.05
CA LEU A 54 1.30 4.22 34.84
C LEU A 54 2.35 5.25 34.36
N ILE A 55 2.15 6.54 34.66
CA ILE A 55 3.09 7.61 34.31
C ILE A 55 4.03 8.01 35.46
N SER A 56 4.11 7.17 36.49
CA SER A 56 5.02 7.36 37.61
C SER A 56 6.19 6.37 37.48
N PRO A 57 7.43 6.76 37.87
CA PRO A 57 8.53 5.83 37.93
C PRO A 57 8.21 4.63 38.84
N SER A 58 8.63 3.43 38.45
CA SER A 58 8.51 2.24 39.26
C SER A 58 9.38 2.34 40.52
N LEU A 59 8.97 1.64 41.60
CA LEU A 59 9.82 1.51 42.82
C LEU A 59 11.14 0.78 42.55
N PHE A 60 11.25 0.07 41.44
CA PHE A 60 12.38 -0.78 41.07
C PHE A 60 13.17 -0.25 39.87
N SER A 61 12.70 0.80 39.22
CA SER A 61 13.35 1.40 38.06
C SER A 61 13.35 2.93 38.17
N ASN A 62 14.47 3.57 37.83
CA ASN A 62 14.60 5.03 37.83
C ASN A 62 13.87 5.66 36.62
N SER A 63 13.43 4.86 35.66
CA SER A 63 12.72 5.34 34.47
C SER A 63 11.57 4.41 34.12
N SER A 64 10.52 4.94 33.51
CA SER A 64 9.40 4.17 33.00
C SER A 64 8.93 4.68 31.65
N ALA A 65 8.24 3.82 30.91
CA ALA A 65 7.60 4.23 29.67
C ALA A 65 6.17 3.71 29.61
N LEU A 66 5.26 4.55 29.13
CA LEU A 66 3.88 4.18 28.87
C LEU A 66 3.57 4.23 27.38
N VAL A 67 3.02 3.14 26.87
CA VAL A 67 2.36 3.08 25.55
C VAL A 67 0.87 3.01 25.79
N LEU A 68 0.15 4.06 25.42
CA LEU A 68 -1.31 4.14 25.55
C LEU A 68 -1.94 4.11 24.15
N THR A 69 -2.69 3.05 23.86
CA THR A 69 -3.36 2.84 22.56
C THR A 69 -4.84 3.20 22.64
N GLU A 70 -5.49 3.35 21.49
CA GLU A 70 -6.91 3.72 21.37
C GLU A 70 -7.27 5.00 22.15
N LEU A 71 -6.42 6.02 22.03
CA LEU A 71 -6.57 7.27 22.78
C LEU A 71 -7.94 7.94 22.58
N GLU A 72 -8.60 7.71 21.45
CA GLU A 72 -9.96 8.16 21.15
C GLU A 72 -11.04 7.61 22.11
N ASN A 73 -10.71 6.55 22.84
CA ASN A 73 -11.61 5.88 23.78
C ASN A 73 -11.33 6.25 25.26
N ILE A 74 -10.39 7.15 25.52
CA ILE A 74 -9.99 7.52 26.88
C ILE A 74 -11.16 8.11 27.69
N PRO A 75 -11.40 7.65 28.95
CA PRO A 75 -12.41 8.22 29.82
C PRO A 75 -12.11 9.65 30.24
N ASP A 76 -13.16 10.47 30.48
CA ASP A 76 -13.01 11.87 30.87
C ASP A 76 -12.06 12.13 32.05
N PRO A 77 -12.09 11.36 33.18
CA PRO A 77 -11.14 11.55 34.27
C PRO A 77 -9.69 11.39 33.81
N ALA A 78 -9.37 10.32 33.08
CA ALA A 78 -8.02 10.05 32.58
C ALA A 78 -7.60 11.07 31.51
N GLN A 79 -8.54 11.62 30.73
CA GLN A 79 -8.26 12.72 29.80
C GLN A 79 -7.79 13.98 30.53
N ILE A 80 -8.40 14.33 31.66
CA ILE A 80 -8.00 15.48 32.48
C ILE A 80 -6.59 15.26 33.05
N GLU A 81 -6.34 14.06 33.60
CA GLU A 81 -5.03 13.67 34.12
C GLU A 81 -3.93 13.74 33.04
N LEU A 82 -4.19 13.17 31.86
CA LEU A 82 -3.25 13.18 30.74
C LEU A 82 -2.94 14.61 30.26
N THR A 83 -3.95 15.46 30.17
CA THR A 83 -3.77 16.86 29.76
C THR A 83 -2.94 17.64 30.77
N ALA A 84 -3.18 17.42 32.08
CA ALA A 84 -2.39 18.04 33.15
C ALA A 84 -0.94 17.55 33.13
N TYR A 85 -0.72 16.23 32.95
CA TYR A 85 0.60 15.63 32.81
C TYR A 85 1.38 16.18 31.60
N ALA A 86 0.71 16.36 30.47
CA ALA A 86 1.33 16.88 29.26
C ALA A 86 1.87 18.31 29.39
N ALA A 87 1.32 19.09 30.33
CA ALA A 87 1.86 20.43 30.61
C ALA A 87 3.25 20.42 31.31
N SER A 88 3.54 19.36 32.08
CA SER A 88 4.81 19.22 32.83
C SER A 88 5.13 17.72 33.01
N PRO A 89 5.57 17.02 31.94
CA PRO A 89 5.89 15.59 32.04
C PRO A 89 7.12 15.35 32.89
N SER A 90 7.15 14.20 33.59
CA SER A 90 8.31 13.77 34.36
C SER A 90 9.51 13.53 33.45
N PRO A 91 10.69 14.01 33.78
CA PRO A 91 11.91 13.81 32.97
C PRO A 91 12.33 12.34 32.85
N ASP A 92 11.89 11.48 33.75
CA ASP A 92 12.24 10.07 33.82
C ASP A 92 11.18 9.14 33.17
N VAL A 93 10.14 9.73 32.54
CA VAL A 93 9.05 8.99 31.94
C VAL A 93 8.96 9.32 30.43
N ALA A 94 8.89 8.26 29.61
CA ALA A 94 8.59 8.37 28.18
C ALA A 94 7.12 7.98 27.93
N VAL A 95 6.39 8.77 27.17
CA VAL A 95 4.97 8.47 26.87
C VAL A 95 4.74 8.41 25.37
N VAL A 96 4.14 7.31 24.91
CA VAL A 96 3.71 7.10 23.52
C VAL A 96 2.20 6.96 23.49
N LEU A 97 1.53 7.89 22.83
CA LEU A 97 0.07 7.92 22.67
C LEU A 97 -0.28 7.55 21.22
N VAL A 98 -1.23 6.63 21.06
CA VAL A 98 -1.68 6.20 19.72
C VAL A 98 -3.18 6.50 19.59
N HIS A 99 -3.53 7.28 18.56
CA HIS A 99 -4.90 7.66 18.23
C HIS A 99 -5.22 7.22 16.79
N GLY A 100 -6.28 6.41 16.61
CA GLY A 100 -6.66 5.81 15.32
C GLY A 100 -7.19 6.78 14.25
N GLY A 101 -7.13 8.09 14.49
CA GLY A 101 -7.66 9.10 13.58
C GLY A 101 -9.17 9.34 13.76
N GLY A 102 -9.76 10.14 12.86
CA GLY A 102 -11.18 10.46 12.90
C GLY A 102 -11.55 11.62 13.84
N GLN A 103 -12.84 11.75 14.13
CA GLN A 103 -13.40 12.88 14.89
C GLN A 103 -13.48 12.62 16.40
N LYS A 104 -13.54 11.35 16.81
CA LYS A 104 -13.61 10.99 18.22
C LYS A 104 -12.32 11.38 18.92
N GLY A 105 -12.38 12.01 20.08
CA GLY A 105 -11.19 12.45 20.82
C GLY A 105 -10.48 13.70 20.26
N LYS A 106 -11.04 14.35 19.23
CA LYS A 106 -10.39 15.51 18.57
C LYS A 106 -10.05 16.65 19.55
N LYS A 107 -10.94 16.93 20.53
CA LYS A 107 -10.69 17.97 21.55
C LYS A 107 -9.41 17.68 22.34
N LEU A 108 -9.21 16.43 22.73
CA LEU A 108 -7.99 16.00 23.42
C LEU A 108 -6.76 16.14 22.51
N LEU A 109 -6.87 15.70 21.25
CA LEU A 109 -5.76 15.87 20.29
C LEU A 109 -5.33 17.34 20.16
N ASP A 110 -6.30 18.26 20.05
CA ASP A 110 -6.01 19.68 19.89
C ASP A 110 -5.36 20.27 21.18
N GLN A 111 -5.78 19.80 22.35
CA GLN A 111 -5.16 20.15 23.63
C GLN A 111 -3.70 19.65 23.73
N LEU A 112 -3.46 18.38 23.35
CA LEU A 112 -2.13 17.79 23.37
C LEU A 112 -1.17 18.48 22.38
N ARG A 113 -1.66 18.78 21.17
CA ARG A 113 -0.91 19.54 20.15
C ARG A 113 -0.43 20.91 20.62
N GLY A 114 -1.19 21.52 21.53
CA GLY A 114 -0.82 22.82 22.13
C GLY A 114 0.30 22.75 23.16
N GLN A 115 0.75 21.56 23.57
CA GLN A 115 1.79 21.38 24.58
C GLN A 115 3.17 21.27 23.94
N SER A 116 4.16 22.01 24.45
CA SER A 116 5.54 21.98 23.95
C SER A 116 6.26 20.64 24.20
N SER A 117 5.78 19.86 25.14
CA SER A 117 6.27 18.52 25.48
C SER A 117 5.81 17.44 24.51
N VAL A 118 4.80 17.72 23.66
CA VAL A 118 4.19 16.77 22.74
C VAL A 118 4.76 16.93 21.34
N THR A 119 5.25 15.84 20.79
CA THR A 119 5.64 15.74 19.37
C THR A 119 4.66 14.85 18.65
N GLU A 120 3.99 15.35 17.61
CA GLU A 120 3.05 14.56 16.82
C GLU A 120 3.69 13.97 15.56
N VAL A 121 3.46 12.68 15.33
CA VAL A 121 3.72 11.98 14.08
C VAL A 121 2.37 11.57 13.46
N LYS A 122 2.04 12.17 12.34
CA LYS A 122 0.83 11.82 11.59
C LYS A 122 1.09 10.63 10.68
N VAL A 123 0.23 9.63 10.77
CA VAL A 123 0.30 8.39 9.97
C VAL A 123 -0.98 8.24 9.16
N GLU A 124 -0.92 8.65 7.91
CA GLU A 124 -2.05 8.57 6.99
C GLU A 124 -1.82 7.46 5.97
N ALA A 125 -2.85 6.65 5.73
CA ALA A 125 -2.80 5.64 4.67
C ALA A 125 -2.82 6.33 3.30
N PRO A 126 -1.96 5.91 2.36
CA PRO A 126 -2.05 6.34 0.98
C PRO A 126 -3.44 6.07 0.41
N LYS A 127 -3.98 7.02 -0.36
CA LYS A 127 -5.33 6.92 -0.96
C LYS A 127 -5.28 6.58 -2.44
N TYR A 128 -4.20 6.95 -3.11
CA TYR A 128 -4.04 6.80 -4.55
C TYR A 128 -2.80 5.98 -4.86
N GLU A 129 -2.83 5.21 -5.94
CA GLU A 129 -1.72 4.35 -6.38
C GLU A 129 -0.37 5.08 -6.40
N ARG A 130 -0.33 6.32 -6.90
CA ARG A 130 0.89 7.15 -6.90
C ARG A 130 1.50 7.37 -5.52
N GLU A 131 0.67 7.39 -4.46
CA GLU A 131 1.12 7.59 -3.09
C GLU A 131 1.75 6.30 -2.54
N PHE A 132 1.20 5.12 -2.91
CA PHE A 132 1.83 3.83 -2.64
C PHE A 132 3.17 3.69 -3.37
N VAL A 133 3.24 4.12 -4.64
CA VAL A 133 4.50 4.14 -5.40
C VAL A 133 5.53 5.03 -4.74
N ALA A 134 5.15 6.25 -4.33
CA ALA A 134 6.04 7.16 -3.61
C ALA A 134 6.48 6.59 -2.26
N TRP A 135 5.57 5.93 -1.55
CA TRP A 135 5.86 5.27 -0.28
C TRP A 135 6.86 4.11 -0.46
N VAL A 136 6.66 3.23 -1.45
CA VAL A 136 7.59 2.12 -1.78
C VAL A 136 8.99 2.66 -2.09
N ARG A 137 9.10 3.75 -2.83
CA ARG A 137 10.40 4.37 -3.15
C ARG A 137 11.10 4.91 -1.90
N THR A 138 10.34 5.46 -0.95
CA THR A 138 10.87 5.93 0.33
C THR A 138 11.29 4.74 1.20
N GLU A 139 10.47 3.70 1.26
CA GLU A 139 10.73 2.48 2.01
C GLU A 139 12.03 1.81 1.58
N LEU A 140 12.22 1.61 0.27
CA LEU A 140 13.45 1.03 -0.26
C LEU A 140 14.68 1.91 0.02
N ARG A 141 14.52 3.24 -0.05
CA ARG A 141 15.60 4.16 0.31
C ARG A 141 16.00 4.03 1.78
N ASP A 142 15.03 3.91 2.68
CA ASP A 142 15.28 3.70 4.11
C ASP A 142 15.98 2.35 4.38
N LEU A 143 15.74 1.34 3.52
CA LEU A 143 16.43 0.04 3.51
C LEU A 143 17.79 0.07 2.79
N GLY A 144 18.24 1.23 2.30
CA GLY A 144 19.53 1.39 1.62
C GLY A 144 19.54 0.95 0.15
N ALA A 145 18.37 0.79 -0.46
CA ALA A 145 18.20 0.44 -1.86
C ALA A 145 17.54 1.58 -2.66
N THR A 146 17.64 1.54 -3.98
CA THR A 146 16.94 2.46 -4.88
C THR A 146 16.00 1.69 -5.80
N ILE A 147 14.92 2.33 -6.23
CA ILE A 147 13.97 1.79 -7.20
C ILE A 147 13.48 2.93 -8.09
N ASP A 148 13.37 2.71 -9.39
CA ASP A 148 12.77 3.67 -10.29
C ASP A 148 11.23 3.65 -10.21
N GLU A 149 10.59 4.61 -10.85
CA GLU A 149 9.13 4.76 -10.78
C GLU A 149 8.40 3.62 -11.49
N GLU A 150 8.97 3.09 -12.58
CA GLU A 150 8.39 1.99 -13.35
C GLU A 150 8.42 0.69 -12.53
N ALA A 151 9.56 0.35 -11.93
CA ALA A 151 9.71 -0.82 -11.08
C ALA A 151 8.85 -0.70 -9.79
N ALA A 152 8.77 0.49 -9.18
CA ALA A 152 7.93 0.72 -8.01
C ALA A 152 6.44 0.59 -8.34
N SER A 153 6.00 1.12 -9.48
CA SER A 153 4.62 0.95 -9.96
C SER A 153 4.29 -0.51 -10.23
N LEU A 154 5.23 -1.25 -10.84
CA LEU A 154 5.07 -2.68 -11.06
C LEU A 154 4.98 -3.45 -9.73
N LEU A 155 5.78 -3.07 -8.72
CA LEU A 155 5.72 -3.70 -7.40
C LEU A 155 4.36 -3.47 -6.73
N VAL A 156 3.84 -2.23 -6.76
CA VAL A 156 2.51 -1.92 -6.23
C VAL A 156 1.42 -2.69 -6.97
N ALA A 157 1.50 -2.76 -8.30
CA ALA A 157 0.56 -3.55 -9.11
C ALA A 157 0.63 -5.05 -8.78
N SER A 158 1.82 -5.58 -8.47
CA SER A 158 2.04 -7.01 -8.19
C SER A 158 1.66 -7.42 -6.77
N VAL A 159 1.87 -6.54 -5.79
CA VAL A 159 1.65 -6.82 -4.36
C VAL A 159 0.27 -6.36 -3.90
N GLY A 160 -0.27 -5.32 -4.56
CA GLY A 160 -1.49 -4.63 -4.14
C GLY A 160 -1.19 -3.44 -3.23
N GLN A 161 -2.29 -2.77 -2.79
CA GLN A 161 -2.24 -1.53 -2.01
C GLN A 161 -2.29 -1.79 -0.49
N ASP A 162 -1.64 -2.85 -0.03
CA ASP A 162 -1.46 -3.16 1.38
C ASP A 162 -0.05 -2.78 1.84
N LEU A 163 0.06 -1.84 2.79
CA LEU A 163 1.34 -1.31 3.25
C LEU A 163 2.22 -2.36 3.94
N ARG A 164 1.63 -3.32 4.65
CA ARG A 164 2.37 -4.40 5.33
C ARG A 164 2.96 -5.36 4.30
N ALA A 165 2.17 -5.73 3.31
CA ALA A 165 2.64 -6.57 2.20
C ALA A 165 3.71 -5.87 1.36
N LEU A 166 3.53 -4.58 1.06
CA LEU A 166 4.51 -3.76 0.34
C LEU A 166 5.82 -3.58 1.13
N ALA A 167 5.75 -3.41 2.46
CA ALA A 167 6.94 -3.35 3.32
C ALA A 167 7.72 -4.66 3.27
N GLY A 168 7.04 -5.80 3.41
CA GLY A 168 7.68 -7.12 3.29
C GLY A 168 8.30 -7.36 1.91
N ALA A 169 7.64 -6.90 0.85
CA ALA A 169 8.17 -6.97 -0.50
C ALA A 169 9.41 -6.08 -0.69
N ALA A 170 9.39 -4.87 -0.15
CA ALA A 170 10.53 -3.96 -0.19
C ALA A 170 11.74 -4.53 0.57
N ASP A 171 11.53 -5.08 1.76
CA ASP A 171 12.56 -5.73 2.56
C ASP A 171 13.17 -6.93 1.83
N GLN A 172 12.35 -7.78 1.22
CA GLN A 172 12.80 -8.91 0.41
C GLN A 172 13.66 -8.44 -0.78
N LEU A 173 13.23 -7.39 -1.51
CA LEU A 173 14.00 -6.85 -2.63
C LEU A 173 15.32 -6.24 -2.16
N ALA A 174 15.30 -5.43 -1.09
CA ALA A 174 16.50 -4.79 -0.55
C ALA A 174 17.54 -5.83 -0.08
N SER A 175 17.09 -6.95 0.49
CA SER A 175 17.98 -8.03 0.94
C SER A 175 18.56 -8.88 -0.20
N THR A 176 17.98 -8.79 -1.40
CA THR A 176 18.35 -9.65 -2.54
C THR A 176 19.31 -8.97 -3.51
N ILE A 177 19.41 -7.64 -3.47
CA ILE A 177 20.31 -6.88 -4.35
C ILE A 177 21.60 -6.49 -3.60
N ASP A 178 22.68 -6.30 -4.33
CA ASP A 178 23.93 -5.78 -3.76
C ASP A 178 23.71 -4.36 -3.23
N LYS A 179 24.38 -4.03 -2.13
CA LYS A 179 24.29 -2.68 -1.53
C LYS A 179 24.67 -1.60 -2.55
N GLY A 180 23.76 -0.65 -2.74
CA GLY A 180 23.92 0.44 -3.71
C GLY A 180 23.41 0.13 -5.11
N SER A 181 22.97 -1.08 -5.38
CA SER A 181 22.28 -1.43 -6.62
C SER A 181 20.83 -0.98 -6.63
N GLY A 182 20.28 -0.72 -7.82
CA GLY A 182 18.88 -0.36 -8.01
C GLY A 182 18.01 -1.59 -8.22
N VAL A 183 16.80 -1.56 -7.65
CA VAL A 183 15.75 -2.52 -7.98
C VAL A 183 15.17 -2.16 -9.34
N THR A 184 15.40 -3.03 -10.34
CA THR A 184 14.87 -2.86 -11.70
C THR A 184 13.56 -3.59 -11.90
N VAL A 185 12.87 -3.30 -13.00
CA VAL A 185 11.66 -4.02 -13.43
C VAL A 185 11.91 -5.53 -13.54
N GLU A 186 13.08 -5.95 -14.01
CA GLU A 186 13.44 -7.37 -14.14
C GLU A 186 13.56 -8.04 -12.76
N VAL A 187 14.13 -7.33 -11.78
CA VAL A 187 14.22 -7.83 -10.39
C VAL A 187 12.81 -7.98 -9.79
N VAL A 188 11.95 -6.95 -9.93
CA VAL A 188 10.57 -7.04 -9.48
C VAL A 188 9.83 -8.21 -10.13
N ARG A 189 9.95 -8.38 -11.45
CA ARG A 189 9.35 -9.50 -12.18
C ARG A 189 9.86 -10.85 -11.70
N ARG A 190 11.13 -10.98 -11.40
CA ARG A 190 11.73 -12.23 -10.91
C ARG A 190 11.13 -12.68 -9.58
N TYR A 191 10.92 -11.77 -8.64
CA TYR A 191 10.48 -12.09 -7.27
C TYR A 191 8.97 -11.99 -7.08
N PHE A 192 8.30 -11.09 -7.80
CA PHE A 192 6.87 -10.81 -7.66
C PHE A 192 6.05 -11.06 -8.93
N GLY A 193 6.68 -11.35 -10.06
CA GLY A 193 6.01 -11.73 -11.32
C GLY A 193 5.25 -13.06 -11.27
N GLY A 194 5.26 -13.72 -10.13
CA GLY A 194 4.52 -14.95 -9.86
C GLY A 194 3.12 -14.74 -9.27
N ARG A 195 2.71 -13.52 -8.94
CA ARG A 195 1.35 -13.25 -8.47
C ARG A 195 0.38 -13.22 -9.66
N ALA A 196 -0.82 -13.71 -9.41
CA ALA A 196 -1.87 -13.89 -10.41
C ALA A 196 -2.15 -12.64 -11.25
N ASP A 197 -2.11 -11.45 -10.63
CA ASP A 197 -2.46 -10.19 -11.28
C ASP A 197 -1.43 -9.76 -12.33
N VAL A 198 -0.12 -9.91 -12.05
CA VAL A 198 0.95 -9.54 -13.01
C VAL A 198 0.90 -10.44 -14.24
N ARG A 199 0.65 -11.74 -14.06
CA ARG A 199 0.50 -12.67 -15.18
C ARG A 199 -0.73 -12.36 -16.02
N GLY A 200 -1.84 -11.99 -15.39
CA GLY A 200 -3.04 -11.56 -16.11
C GLY A 200 -2.77 -10.36 -17.02
N PHE A 201 -2.05 -9.36 -16.55
CA PHE A 201 -1.66 -8.20 -17.35
C PHE A 201 -0.65 -8.53 -18.45
N ASP A 202 0.34 -9.40 -18.19
CA ASP A 202 1.30 -9.83 -19.20
C ASP A 202 0.61 -10.62 -20.33
N ILE A 203 -0.36 -11.50 -20.00
CA ILE A 203 -1.19 -12.21 -20.98
C ILE A 203 -2.01 -11.22 -21.80
N ALA A 204 -2.68 -10.28 -21.14
CA ALA A 204 -3.51 -9.27 -21.79
C ALA A 204 -2.68 -8.37 -22.72
N ASP A 205 -1.54 -7.84 -22.26
CA ASP A 205 -0.67 -7.01 -23.05
C ASP A 205 -0.09 -7.78 -24.26
N ALA A 206 0.25 -9.07 -24.10
CA ALA A 206 0.72 -9.90 -25.20
C ALA A 206 -0.38 -10.11 -26.26
N ALA A 207 -1.62 -10.38 -25.85
CA ALA A 207 -2.77 -10.57 -26.76
C ALA A 207 -3.13 -9.26 -27.47
N ILE A 208 -3.19 -8.14 -26.74
CA ILE A 208 -3.47 -6.80 -27.27
C ILE A 208 -2.37 -6.35 -28.26
N ASP A 209 -1.13 -6.72 -28.03
CA ASP A 209 -0.01 -6.50 -28.97
C ASP A 209 -0.05 -7.43 -30.20
N GLY A 210 -0.91 -8.46 -30.21
CA GLY A 210 -1.00 -9.46 -31.27
C GLY A 210 0.08 -10.57 -31.17
N ARG A 211 0.73 -10.70 -30.04
CA ARG A 211 1.75 -11.74 -29.77
C ARG A 211 1.07 -13.01 -29.25
N ILE A 212 0.26 -13.63 -30.13
CA ILE A 212 -0.67 -14.74 -29.80
C ILE A 212 0.04 -15.89 -29.10
N ASN A 213 1.16 -16.36 -29.67
CA ASN A 213 1.90 -17.50 -29.12
C ASN A 213 2.39 -17.23 -27.69
N VAL A 214 2.88 -16.00 -27.43
CA VAL A 214 3.30 -15.59 -26.10
C VAL A 214 2.14 -15.54 -25.13
N ALA A 215 1.00 -14.98 -25.56
CA ALA A 215 -0.19 -14.89 -24.72
C ALA A 215 -0.74 -16.27 -24.36
N LEU A 216 -0.81 -17.21 -25.30
CA LEU A 216 -1.25 -18.60 -25.05
C LEU A 216 -0.28 -19.38 -24.15
N GLU A 217 1.02 -19.23 -24.36
CA GLU A 217 2.05 -19.84 -23.51
C GLU A 217 1.90 -19.36 -22.06
N GLN A 218 1.78 -18.05 -21.89
CA GLN A 218 1.58 -17.44 -20.56
C GLN A 218 0.25 -17.84 -19.93
N ALA A 219 -0.84 -17.99 -20.72
CA ALA A 219 -2.13 -18.45 -20.22
C ALA A 219 -2.05 -19.87 -19.66
N ARG A 220 -1.40 -20.80 -20.38
CA ARG A 220 -1.18 -22.18 -19.92
C ARG A 220 -0.29 -22.24 -18.67
N TRP A 221 0.69 -21.36 -18.63
CA TRP A 221 1.54 -21.22 -17.44
C TRP A 221 0.76 -20.69 -16.23
N ALA A 222 -0.15 -19.73 -16.45
CA ALA A 222 -1.04 -19.21 -15.41
C ALA A 222 -2.00 -20.29 -14.88
N GLU A 223 -2.54 -21.12 -15.77
CA GLU A 223 -3.36 -22.29 -15.40
C GLU A 223 -2.57 -23.28 -14.54
N ALA A 224 -1.37 -23.70 -14.97
CA ALA A 224 -0.50 -24.59 -14.21
C ALA A 224 -0.13 -24.03 -12.83
N ALA A 225 -0.01 -22.71 -12.72
CA ALA A 225 0.24 -21.99 -11.47
C ALA A 225 -1.04 -21.71 -10.66
N ARG A 226 -2.21 -22.21 -11.08
CA ARG A 226 -3.53 -22.03 -10.45
C ARG A 226 -3.91 -20.55 -10.25
N VAL A 227 -3.56 -19.70 -11.21
CA VAL A 227 -4.02 -18.33 -11.25
C VAL A 227 -5.53 -18.33 -11.48
N ALA A 228 -6.29 -17.60 -10.66
CA ALA A 228 -7.73 -17.52 -10.81
C ALA A 228 -8.10 -16.92 -12.19
N PRO A 229 -8.85 -17.62 -13.06
CA PRO A 229 -9.18 -17.16 -14.41
C PRO A 229 -9.87 -15.80 -14.47
N VAL A 230 -10.67 -15.47 -13.45
CA VAL A 230 -11.35 -14.17 -13.32
C VAL A 230 -10.38 -12.99 -13.19
N LEU A 231 -9.15 -13.20 -12.69
CA LEU A 231 -8.12 -12.17 -12.65
C LEU A 231 -7.55 -11.90 -14.04
N ILE A 232 -7.47 -12.94 -14.88
CA ILE A 232 -7.03 -12.82 -16.27
C ILE A 232 -8.09 -12.03 -17.06
N THR A 233 -9.38 -12.37 -16.96
CA THR A 233 -10.45 -11.61 -17.64
C THR A 233 -10.50 -10.16 -17.18
N SER A 234 -10.30 -9.91 -15.88
CA SER A 234 -10.23 -8.56 -15.32
C SER A 234 -9.06 -7.75 -15.89
N ALA A 235 -7.89 -8.36 -16.07
CA ALA A 235 -6.72 -7.71 -16.66
C ALA A 235 -6.95 -7.33 -18.13
N PHE A 236 -7.56 -8.24 -18.93
CA PHE A 236 -7.97 -7.94 -20.31
C PHE A 236 -8.97 -6.78 -20.37
N ALA A 237 -10.02 -6.83 -19.55
CA ALA A 237 -11.03 -5.78 -19.48
C ALA A 237 -10.40 -4.42 -19.10
N SER A 238 -9.47 -4.40 -18.16
CA SER A 238 -8.75 -3.18 -17.74
C SER A 238 -7.89 -2.63 -18.87
N GLY A 239 -7.09 -3.47 -19.54
CA GLY A 239 -6.23 -3.08 -20.66
C GLY A 239 -7.03 -2.49 -21.84
N LEU A 240 -8.08 -3.19 -22.29
CA LEU A 240 -8.93 -2.74 -23.40
C LEU A 240 -9.71 -1.47 -23.05
N ARG A 241 -10.23 -1.34 -21.81
CA ARG A 241 -10.89 -0.08 -21.36
C ARG A 241 -9.91 1.10 -21.33
N SER A 242 -8.66 0.85 -20.96
CA SER A 242 -7.62 1.88 -20.97
C SER A 242 -7.32 2.36 -22.40
N LEU A 243 -7.30 1.44 -23.38
CA LEU A 243 -7.19 1.78 -24.80
C LEU A 243 -8.41 2.57 -25.30
N ALA A 244 -9.62 2.16 -24.95
CA ALA A 244 -10.84 2.87 -25.31
C ALA A 244 -10.87 4.29 -24.74
N LYS A 245 -10.52 4.47 -23.47
CA LYS A 245 -10.39 5.81 -22.87
C LYS A 245 -9.30 6.66 -23.52
N LEU A 246 -8.20 6.05 -23.95
CA LEU A 246 -7.15 6.78 -24.68
C LEU A 246 -7.61 7.20 -26.05
N ALA A 247 -8.38 6.35 -26.75
CA ALA A 247 -8.95 6.66 -28.07
C ALA A 247 -9.95 7.82 -28.03
N ASP A 248 -10.72 7.93 -26.94
CA ASP A 248 -11.73 8.97 -26.72
C ASP A 248 -11.19 10.22 -25.98
N ALA A 249 -9.91 10.23 -25.64
CA ALA A 249 -9.32 11.32 -24.86
C ALA A 249 -9.24 12.62 -25.68
N PRO A 250 -9.54 13.78 -25.08
CA PRO A 250 -9.39 15.08 -25.73
C PRO A 250 -7.96 15.30 -26.23
N GLY A 251 -7.83 15.88 -27.45
CA GLY A 251 -6.53 16.26 -27.99
C GLY A 251 -5.81 17.29 -27.13
N GLY A 252 -4.48 17.27 -27.13
CA GLY A 252 -3.66 18.29 -26.47
C GLY A 252 -3.38 18.08 -24.97
N LEU A 253 -3.85 16.98 -24.37
CA LEU A 253 -3.53 16.67 -22.97
C LEU A 253 -2.05 16.29 -22.80
N SER A 254 -1.45 16.74 -21.69
CA SER A 254 -0.12 16.27 -21.28
C SER A 254 -0.14 14.77 -20.92
N GLU A 255 1.01 14.10 -20.89
CA GLU A 255 1.09 12.69 -20.47
C GLU A 255 0.56 12.48 -19.04
N ALA A 256 0.80 13.42 -18.15
CA ALA A 256 0.31 13.37 -16.78
C ALA A 256 -1.22 13.54 -16.70
N ASP A 257 -1.80 14.41 -17.54
CA ASP A 257 -3.26 14.60 -17.61
C ASP A 257 -3.95 13.39 -18.25
N LEU A 258 -3.36 12.82 -19.29
CA LEU A 258 -3.81 11.57 -19.91
C LEU A 258 -3.77 10.41 -18.91
N ALA A 259 -2.69 10.26 -18.15
CA ALA A 259 -2.56 9.24 -17.13
C ALA A 259 -3.68 9.34 -16.07
N ARG A 260 -4.01 10.58 -15.64
CA ARG A 260 -5.13 10.84 -14.73
C ARG A 260 -6.49 10.55 -15.37
N HIS A 261 -6.68 10.95 -16.62
CA HIS A 261 -7.94 10.75 -17.35
C HIS A 261 -8.25 9.26 -17.56
N ILE A 262 -7.23 8.48 -17.92
CA ILE A 262 -7.36 7.04 -18.20
C ILE A 262 -7.41 6.24 -16.88
N GLY A 263 -6.78 6.75 -15.82
CA GLY A 263 -6.60 6.04 -14.56
C GLY A 263 -5.48 5.00 -14.65
N ALA A 264 -4.42 5.31 -15.43
CA ALA A 264 -3.27 4.42 -15.63
C ALA A 264 -1.97 5.12 -15.20
N PRO A 265 -0.95 4.37 -14.78
CA PRO A 265 0.35 4.95 -14.46
C PRO A 265 0.97 5.69 -15.67
N PRO A 266 1.73 6.78 -15.47
CA PRO A 266 2.29 7.57 -16.57
C PRO A 266 3.13 6.76 -17.57
N PHE A 267 3.94 5.81 -17.11
CA PHE A 267 4.75 4.96 -17.98
C PHE A 267 3.89 4.13 -18.95
N LYS A 268 2.67 3.75 -18.55
CA LYS A 268 1.76 2.94 -19.37
C LYS A 268 1.20 3.72 -20.57
N ILE A 269 1.19 5.05 -20.52
CA ILE A 269 0.67 5.90 -21.63
C ILE A 269 1.44 5.64 -22.92
N ARG A 270 2.75 5.49 -22.87
CA ARG A 270 3.58 5.17 -24.06
C ARG A 270 3.22 3.81 -24.64
N ILE A 271 3.00 2.82 -23.77
CA ILE A 271 2.60 1.46 -24.18
C ILE A 271 1.23 1.51 -24.84
N LEU A 272 0.24 2.14 -24.19
CA LEU A 272 -1.12 2.28 -24.68
C LEU A 272 -1.17 3.03 -26.05
N ARG A 273 -0.39 4.10 -26.23
CA ARG A 273 -0.29 4.80 -27.52
C ARG A 273 0.27 3.90 -28.63
N ARG A 274 1.24 3.06 -28.33
CA ARG A 274 1.77 2.08 -29.28
C ARG A 274 0.72 1.03 -29.64
N GLN A 275 0.05 0.48 -28.64
CA GLN A 275 -1.00 -0.52 -28.81
C GLN A 275 -2.18 0.03 -29.61
N LEU A 276 -2.63 1.26 -29.33
CA LEU A 276 -3.78 1.88 -29.97
C LEU A 276 -3.66 2.01 -31.50
N ARG A 277 -2.43 2.00 -32.05
CA ARG A 277 -2.24 2.09 -33.51
C ARG A 277 -2.88 0.94 -34.28
N ALA A 278 -3.08 -0.18 -33.64
CA ALA A 278 -3.67 -1.39 -34.23
C ALA A 278 -5.14 -1.61 -33.78
N TRP A 279 -5.78 -0.59 -33.20
CA TRP A 279 -7.12 -0.68 -32.66
C TRP A 279 -7.97 0.51 -33.09
N ASP A 280 -9.25 0.25 -33.36
CA ASP A 280 -10.28 1.27 -33.53
C ASP A 280 -11.49 0.96 -32.61
N SER A 281 -12.48 1.81 -32.60
CA SER A 281 -13.66 1.67 -31.73
C SER A 281 -14.42 0.35 -31.97
N ALA A 282 -14.51 -0.11 -33.21
CA ALA A 282 -15.23 -1.34 -33.55
C ALA A 282 -14.47 -2.57 -33.09
N SER A 283 -13.15 -2.63 -33.32
CA SER A 283 -12.29 -3.70 -32.88
C SER A 283 -12.18 -3.77 -31.33
N LEU A 284 -12.12 -2.62 -30.65
CA LEU A 284 -12.16 -2.56 -29.19
C LEU A 284 -13.49 -3.08 -28.63
N ALA A 285 -14.62 -2.72 -29.25
CA ALA A 285 -15.93 -3.23 -28.83
C ALA A 285 -16.00 -4.76 -28.97
N THR A 286 -15.58 -5.30 -30.13
CA THR A 286 -15.52 -6.75 -30.37
C THR A 286 -14.64 -7.48 -29.33
N ALA A 287 -13.48 -6.92 -29.03
CA ALA A 287 -12.58 -7.49 -28.03
C ALA A 287 -13.18 -7.45 -26.61
N LEU A 288 -13.85 -6.35 -26.24
CA LEU A 288 -14.52 -6.23 -24.93
C LEU A 288 -15.69 -7.21 -24.80
N ASP A 289 -16.46 -7.44 -25.86
CA ASP A 289 -17.54 -8.44 -25.88
C ASP A 289 -16.98 -9.86 -25.69
N ALA A 290 -15.86 -10.18 -26.35
CA ALA A 290 -15.18 -11.47 -26.15
C ALA A 290 -14.74 -11.68 -24.71
N VAL A 291 -14.21 -10.64 -24.06
CA VAL A 291 -13.83 -10.68 -22.65
C VAL A 291 -15.04 -10.84 -21.74
N ALA A 292 -16.13 -10.10 -22.00
CA ALA A 292 -17.35 -10.19 -21.19
C ALA A 292 -17.99 -11.58 -21.29
N THR A 293 -18.03 -12.16 -22.49
CA THR A 293 -18.52 -13.53 -22.71
C THR A 293 -17.69 -14.55 -21.92
N SER A 294 -16.37 -14.48 -22.04
CA SER A 294 -15.49 -15.41 -21.31
C SER A 294 -15.56 -15.25 -19.79
N ASP A 295 -15.72 -14.02 -19.30
CA ASP A 295 -15.91 -13.75 -17.87
C ASP A 295 -17.23 -14.35 -17.34
N THR A 296 -18.29 -14.27 -18.14
CA THR A 296 -19.58 -14.91 -17.84
C THR A 296 -19.46 -16.43 -17.82
N ASP A 297 -18.90 -17.02 -18.86
CA ASP A 297 -18.74 -18.48 -18.98
C ASP A 297 -17.93 -19.06 -17.80
N ILE A 298 -16.85 -18.36 -17.38
CA ILE A 298 -16.04 -18.76 -16.23
C ILE A 298 -16.84 -18.67 -14.93
N LYS A 299 -17.61 -17.62 -14.73
CA LYS A 299 -18.39 -17.39 -13.50
C LYS A 299 -19.60 -18.30 -13.37
N THR A 300 -20.23 -18.64 -14.50
CA THR A 300 -21.40 -19.55 -14.54
C THR A 300 -21.00 -21.00 -14.62
N GLY A 301 -19.76 -21.31 -14.99
CA GLY A 301 -19.30 -22.69 -15.23
C GLY A 301 -19.82 -23.30 -16.53
N GLU A 302 -20.27 -22.47 -17.48
CA GLU A 302 -20.77 -22.95 -18.79
C GLU A 302 -19.66 -23.46 -19.69
N ALA A 303 -18.40 -23.04 -19.45
CA ALA A 303 -17.23 -23.54 -20.14
C ALA A 303 -16.11 -23.88 -19.16
N ASP A 304 -15.24 -24.82 -19.58
CA ASP A 304 -13.96 -25.02 -18.89
C ASP A 304 -13.16 -23.70 -18.85
N ALA A 305 -12.67 -23.35 -17.68
CA ALA A 305 -12.07 -22.05 -17.45
C ALA A 305 -10.78 -21.84 -18.27
N ALA A 306 -9.96 -22.88 -18.45
CA ALA A 306 -8.75 -22.80 -19.27
C ALA A 306 -9.10 -22.57 -20.74
N TYR A 307 -10.09 -23.34 -21.23
CA TYR A 307 -10.60 -23.15 -22.58
C TYR A 307 -11.19 -21.76 -22.81
N ALA A 308 -11.97 -21.24 -21.85
CA ALA A 308 -12.56 -19.91 -21.95
C ALA A 308 -11.47 -18.82 -22.05
N VAL A 309 -10.38 -18.94 -21.27
CA VAL A 309 -9.22 -18.02 -21.32
C VAL A 309 -8.49 -18.13 -22.65
N GLU A 310 -8.16 -19.35 -23.13
CA GLU A 310 -7.48 -19.51 -24.43
C GLU A 310 -8.34 -18.97 -25.59
N ARG A 311 -9.64 -19.25 -25.60
CA ARG A 311 -10.59 -18.72 -26.58
C ARG A 311 -10.63 -17.19 -26.56
N MET A 312 -10.68 -16.58 -25.37
CA MET A 312 -10.62 -15.12 -25.19
C MET A 312 -9.35 -14.52 -25.78
N VAL A 313 -8.19 -15.11 -25.48
CA VAL A 313 -6.90 -14.69 -26.05
C VAL A 313 -6.95 -14.66 -27.57
N LEU A 314 -7.46 -15.73 -28.20
CA LEU A 314 -7.56 -15.83 -29.65
C LEU A 314 -8.54 -14.80 -30.24
N GLN A 315 -9.70 -14.62 -29.62
CA GLN A 315 -10.72 -13.66 -30.07
C GLN A 315 -10.25 -12.21 -29.95
N VAL A 316 -9.62 -11.85 -28.85
CA VAL A 316 -9.03 -10.51 -28.65
C VAL A 316 -7.93 -10.25 -29.67
N ALA A 317 -7.02 -11.19 -29.88
CA ALA A 317 -5.97 -11.04 -30.89
C ALA A 317 -6.50 -10.97 -32.33
N ALA A 318 -7.56 -11.71 -32.64
CA ALA A 318 -8.22 -11.70 -33.95
C ALA A 318 -9.00 -10.38 -34.22
N ALA A 319 -9.51 -9.73 -33.18
CA ALA A 319 -10.21 -8.44 -33.31
C ALA A 319 -9.24 -7.29 -33.66
N ARG A 320 -7.94 -7.45 -33.42
CA ARG A 320 -6.92 -6.46 -33.74
C ARG A 320 -6.79 -6.24 -35.24
N ARG A 321 -6.65 -4.99 -35.66
CA ARG A 321 -6.40 -4.66 -37.07
C ARG A 321 -4.97 -5.05 -37.46
N THR A 322 -4.82 -5.66 -38.61
CA THR A 322 -3.53 -5.98 -39.24
C THR A 322 -2.86 -4.75 -39.82
#